data_23b83b3fbe40eedae1e8856b2caf6d09
#
_entry.id   23b83b3fbe40eedae1e8856b2caf6d09
#
_cell.length_a   1.000
_cell.length_b   1.000
_cell.length_c   1.000
_cell.angle_alpha   90.00
_cell.angle_beta   90.00
_cell.angle_gamma   90.00
#
_symmetry.space_group_name_H-M   'P 1'
#
loop_
_entity.id
_entity.type
_entity.pdbx_description
1 polymer ?
#
loop_
_entity_poly.entity_id
_entity_poly.type
_entity_poly.pdbx_seq_one_letter_code
_entity_poly.pdbx_strand_id
1 'polypeptide(L)'
;MTVGYLLDLLIINEVRKSKLRLTLEDSTKCDLKNQNGHLWREIGRYLLEVADGKRPGTFAKHKSYDEDVNEPLEENIIEIIYKLYQRHLELWELEDVRRDKTKTDRSRLVAADRVSVVNKKRNDLVEQLDKNISDSLKTTKMWGEVV
;
A
#
# COMPACT_ATOMS: atom_id res chain seq x y z
N MET A 1 -11.78 5.09 3.30
CA MET A 1 -10.30 5.00 3.30
C MET A 1 -9.88 4.25 4.55
N THR A 2 -8.98 3.31 4.43
CA THR A 2 -8.50 2.47 5.55
C THR A 2 -7.05 2.82 5.91
N VAL A 3 -6.58 2.32 7.08
CA VAL A 3 -5.17 2.51 7.49
C VAL A 3 -4.22 1.87 6.48
N GLY A 4 -4.55 0.67 5.98
CA GLY A 4 -3.75 0.01 4.95
C GLY A 4 -3.62 0.84 3.68
N TYR A 5 -4.69 1.50 3.26
CA TYR A 5 -4.66 2.41 2.12
C TYR A 5 -3.77 3.64 2.38
N LEU A 6 -3.84 4.22 3.58
CA LEU A 6 -2.99 5.36 3.94
C LEU A 6 -1.51 4.96 3.99
N LEU A 7 -1.19 3.78 4.50
CA LEU A 7 0.17 3.22 4.48
C LEU A 7 0.64 2.95 3.06
N ASP A 8 -0.24 2.46 2.19
CA ASP A 8 0.05 2.27 0.76
C ASP A 8 0.44 3.60 0.09
N LEU A 9 -0.27 4.68 0.38
CA LEU A 9 0.09 6.02 -0.11
C LEU A 9 1.47 6.50 0.39
N LEU A 10 1.81 6.22 1.66
CA LEU A 10 3.14 6.52 2.18
C LEU A 10 4.23 5.74 1.44
N ILE A 11 3.99 4.46 1.17
CA ILE A 11 4.92 3.61 0.42
C ILE A 11 5.12 4.13 -1.00
N ILE A 12 4.04 4.55 -1.67
CA ILE A 12 4.11 5.18 -2.99
C ILE A 12 5.03 6.41 -2.95
N ASN A 13 4.86 7.27 -1.94
CA ASN A 13 5.70 8.47 -1.80
C ASN A 13 7.16 8.13 -1.54
N GLU A 14 7.45 7.10 -0.74
CA GLU A 14 8.83 6.65 -0.49
C GLU A 14 9.48 6.06 -1.75
N VAL A 15 8.74 5.26 -2.52
CA VAL A 15 9.22 4.75 -3.82
C VAL A 15 9.52 5.91 -4.76
N ARG A 16 8.62 6.88 -4.84
CA ARG A 16 8.78 8.08 -5.67
C ARG A 16 10.04 8.87 -5.30
N LYS A 17 10.26 9.11 -4.02
CA LYS A 17 11.49 9.75 -3.53
C LYS A 17 12.74 8.97 -3.91
N SER A 18 12.72 7.66 -3.71
CA SER A 18 13.84 6.78 -4.05
C SER A 18 14.18 6.80 -5.53
N LYS A 19 13.18 6.69 -6.41
CA LYS A 19 13.37 6.64 -7.86
C LYS A 19 13.73 7.99 -8.49
N LEU A 20 13.21 9.09 -7.94
CA LEU A 20 13.38 10.43 -8.51
C LEU A 20 14.31 11.33 -7.68
N ARG A 21 15.02 10.77 -6.74
CA ARG A 21 15.87 11.47 -5.77
C ARG A 21 16.82 12.50 -6.39
N LEU A 22 17.38 12.21 -7.55
CA LEU A 22 18.34 13.09 -8.25
C LEU A 22 17.67 14.10 -9.20
N THR A 23 16.39 13.89 -9.54
CA THR A 23 15.67 14.70 -10.53
C THR A 23 14.57 15.55 -9.92
N LEU A 24 14.21 15.32 -8.64
CA LEU A 24 13.19 16.12 -7.96
C LEU A 24 13.72 17.52 -7.63
N GLU A 25 12.93 18.53 -7.95
CA GLU A 25 13.15 19.89 -7.47
C GLU A 25 12.94 19.98 -5.96
N ASP A 26 13.59 20.94 -5.30
CA ASP A 26 13.48 21.12 -3.84
C ASP A 26 12.05 21.40 -3.39
N SER A 27 11.27 22.14 -4.18
CA SER A 27 9.85 22.38 -3.93
C SER A 27 9.05 21.07 -3.90
N THR A 28 9.29 20.15 -4.86
CA THR A 28 8.63 18.84 -4.92
C THR A 28 9.03 17.95 -3.75
N LYS A 29 10.29 17.97 -3.32
CA LYS A 29 10.75 17.27 -2.12
C LYS A 29 10.07 17.78 -0.86
N CYS A 30 9.90 19.09 -0.74
CA CYS A 30 9.18 19.73 0.36
C CYS A 30 7.70 19.33 0.36
N ASP A 31 7.06 19.32 -0.80
CA ASP A 31 5.65 18.90 -0.95
C ASP A 31 5.45 17.44 -0.54
N LEU A 32 6.33 16.53 -0.96
CA LEU A 32 6.28 15.13 -0.56
C LEU A 32 6.45 14.95 0.96
N LYS A 33 7.36 15.71 1.58
CA LYS A 33 7.54 15.70 3.03
C LYS A 33 6.27 16.17 3.75
N ASN A 34 5.64 17.23 3.27
CA ASN A 34 4.40 17.75 3.83
C ASN A 34 3.24 16.77 3.67
N GLN A 35 3.12 16.14 2.51
CA GLN A 35 2.14 15.07 2.26
C GLN A 35 2.33 13.89 3.21
N ASN A 36 3.56 13.44 3.41
CA ASN A 36 3.86 12.34 4.32
C ASN A 36 3.51 12.70 5.77
N GLY A 37 3.80 13.92 6.20
CA GLY A 37 3.41 14.41 7.52
C GLY A 37 1.90 14.42 7.72
N HIS A 38 1.15 14.82 6.68
CA HIS A 38 -0.30 14.79 6.70
C HIS A 38 -0.85 13.34 6.76
N LEU A 39 -0.29 12.43 5.95
CA LEU A 39 -0.67 11.03 5.96
C LEU A 39 -0.43 10.38 7.32
N TRP A 40 0.71 10.66 7.98
CA TRP A 40 0.98 10.15 9.32
C TRP A 40 -0.05 10.63 10.35
N ARG A 41 -0.45 11.89 10.30
CA ARG A 41 -1.51 12.41 11.17
C ARG A 41 -2.85 11.73 10.92
N GLU A 42 -3.21 11.53 9.66
CA GLU A 42 -4.44 10.82 9.29
C GLU A 42 -4.43 9.36 9.74
N ILE A 43 -3.31 8.67 9.61
CA ILE A 43 -3.14 7.31 10.12
C ILE A 43 -3.35 7.26 11.62
N GLY A 44 -2.71 8.16 12.36
CA GLY A 44 -2.86 8.22 13.83
C GLY A 44 -4.31 8.46 14.25
N ARG A 45 -4.98 9.43 13.61
CA ARG A 45 -6.41 9.72 13.86
C ARG A 45 -7.29 8.51 13.54
N TYR A 46 -7.05 7.86 12.41
CA TYR A 46 -7.83 6.70 11.98
C TYR A 46 -7.67 5.53 12.95
N LEU A 47 -6.44 5.25 13.39
CA LEU A 47 -6.17 4.19 14.37
C LEU A 47 -6.91 4.42 15.68
N LEU A 48 -6.94 5.66 16.18
CA LEU A 48 -7.69 6.01 17.37
C LEU A 48 -9.20 5.79 17.18
N GLU A 49 -9.74 6.20 16.04
CA GLU A 49 -11.17 6.01 15.74
C GLU A 49 -11.55 4.53 15.60
N VAL A 50 -10.68 3.71 15.02
CA VAL A 50 -10.88 2.25 14.94
C VAL A 50 -10.83 1.62 16.34
N ALA A 51 -9.85 2.00 17.16
CA ALA A 51 -9.71 1.51 18.53
C ALA A 51 -10.94 1.89 19.39
N ASP A 52 -11.51 3.07 19.18
CA ASP A 52 -12.71 3.55 19.88
C ASP A 52 -14.02 2.99 19.33
N GLY A 53 -13.95 2.17 18.27
CA GLY A 53 -15.14 1.60 17.64
C GLY A 53 -15.95 2.58 16.79
N LYS A 54 -15.42 3.77 16.50
CA LYS A 54 -16.08 4.81 15.68
C LYS A 54 -16.01 4.54 14.20
N ARG A 55 -15.04 3.72 13.76
CA ARG A 55 -14.87 3.32 12.36
C ARG A 55 -14.55 1.84 12.25
N PRO A 56 -15.00 1.17 11.17
CA PRO A 56 -14.54 -0.19 10.88
C PRO A 56 -13.07 -0.19 10.51
N GLY A 57 -12.33 -1.19 10.99
CA GLY A 57 -10.91 -1.38 10.64
C GLY A 57 -10.72 -1.89 9.22
N THR A 58 -11.70 -2.60 8.70
CA THR A 58 -11.70 -3.16 7.35
C THR A 58 -13.02 -2.88 6.66
N PHE A 59 -12.99 -2.82 5.33
CA PHE A 59 -14.20 -2.86 4.52
C PHE A 59 -14.44 -4.28 4.03
N ALA A 60 -15.70 -4.71 4.04
CA ALA A 60 -16.11 -5.94 3.38
C ALA A 60 -15.96 -5.75 1.86
N LYS A 61 -14.86 -6.22 1.32
CA LYS A 61 -14.62 -6.23 -0.11
C LYS A 61 -14.76 -7.66 -0.62
N HIS A 62 -15.77 -7.90 -1.42
CA HIS A 62 -15.90 -9.14 -2.15
C HIS A 62 -15.19 -9.00 -3.50
N LYS A 63 -13.86 -9.14 -3.47
CA LYS A 63 -13.10 -9.28 -4.71
C LYS A 63 -12.75 -10.74 -4.87
N SER A 64 -13.33 -11.38 -5.90
CA SER A 64 -12.83 -12.67 -6.34
C SER A 64 -11.65 -12.41 -7.28
N TYR A 65 -10.46 -12.69 -6.82
CA TYR A 65 -9.28 -12.78 -7.68
C TYR A 65 -9.06 -14.26 -8.02
N ASP A 66 -8.47 -14.51 -9.18
CA ASP A 66 -7.91 -15.82 -9.46
C ASP A 66 -6.87 -16.16 -8.40
N GLU A 67 -6.87 -17.40 -7.89
CA GLU A 67 -5.95 -17.85 -6.84
C GLU A 67 -4.47 -17.60 -7.20
N ASP A 68 -4.14 -17.68 -8.49
CA ASP A 68 -2.78 -17.48 -9.02
C ASP A 68 -2.28 -16.02 -8.90
N VAL A 69 -3.17 -15.04 -8.69
CA VAL A 69 -2.79 -13.61 -8.58
C VAL A 69 -2.85 -13.08 -7.16
N ASN A 70 -3.39 -13.86 -6.21
CA ASN A 70 -3.42 -13.47 -4.81
C ASN A 70 -2.04 -13.57 -4.17
N GLU A 71 -1.73 -12.66 -3.27
CA GLU A 71 -0.55 -12.80 -2.43
C GLU A 71 -0.81 -13.89 -1.36
N PRO A 72 0.20 -14.73 -1.04
CA PRO A 72 0.07 -15.66 0.08
C PRO A 72 -0.26 -14.92 1.37
N LEU A 73 -1.09 -15.54 2.21
CA LEU A 73 -1.44 -14.98 3.51
C LEU A 73 -0.19 -14.76 4.36
N GLU A 74 -0.03 -13.55 4.85
CA GLU A 74 1.08 -13.16 5.72
C GLU A 74 0.52 -12.61 7.03
N GLU A 75 1.02 -13.11 8.15
CA GLU A 75 0.56 -12.70 9.49
C GLU A 75 1.41 -11.57 10.10
N ASN A 76 2.61 -11.33 9.55
CA ASN A 76 3.53 -10.32 10.04
C ASN A 76 3.33 -9.00 9.29
N ILE A 77 2.91 -7.95 10.01
CA ILE A 77 2.66 -6.62 9.45
C ILE A 77 3.90 -6.06 8.73
N ILE A 78 5.09 -6.26 9.29
CA ILE A 78 6.35 -5.78 8.69
C ILE A 78 6.59 -6.47 7.35
N GLU A 79 6.36 -7.77 7.26
CA GLU A 79 6.48 -8.52 6.00
C GLU A 79 5.45 -8.07 4.96
N ILE A 80 4.23 -7.76 5.38
CA ILE A 80 3.21 -7.22 4.48
C ILE A 80 3.65 -5.87 3.92
N ILE A 81 4.15 -4.98 4.75
CA ILE A 81 4.66 -3.65 4.34
C ILE A 81 5.85 -3.82 3.37
N TYR A 82 6.76 -4.74 3.66
CA TYR A 82 7.90 -5.04 2.78
C TYR A 82 7.42 -5.55 1.40
N LYS A 83 6.46 -6.46 1.37
CA LYS A 83 5.87 -6.95 0.13
C LYS A 83 5.17 -5.85 -0.65
N LEU A 84 4.44 -4.95 0.03
CA LEU A 84 3.84 -3.78 -0.60
C LEU A 84 4.88 -2.90 -1.27
N TYR A 85 5.98 -2.61 -0.57
CA TYR A 85 7.09 -1.84 -1.14
C TYR A 85 7.65 -2.51 -2.40
N GLN A 86 7.86 -3.82 -2.37
CA GLN A 86 8.32 -4.58 -3.53
C GLN A 86 7.33 -4.51 -4.71
N ARG A 87 6.01 -4.59 -4.44
CA ARG A 87 4.99 -4.45 -5.50
C ARG A 87 5.01 -3.06 -6.13
N HIS A 88 5.22 -2.02 -5.34
CA HIS A 88 5.35 -0.65 -5.88
C HIS A 88 6.62 -0.45 -6.71
N LEU A 89 7.76 -1.03 -6.31
CA LEU A 89 8.97 -1.02 -7.12
C LEU A 89 8.74 -1.73 -8.46
N GLU A 90 8.12 -2.90 -8.43
CA GLU A 90 7.78 -3.66 -9.65
C GLU A 90 6.84 -2.87 -10.56
N LEU A 91 5.82 -2.23 -10.00
CA LEU A 91 4.90 -1.37 -10.76
C LEU A 91 5.62 -0.20 -11.41
N TRP A 92 6.56 0.44 -10.70
CA TRP A 92 7.35 1.53 -11.24
C TRP A 92 8.13 1.09 -12.48
N GLU A 93 8.84 -0.03 -12.38
CA GLU A 93 9.62 -0.60 -13.49
C GLU A 93 8.75 -0.99 -14.69
N LEU A 94 7.61 -1.64 -14.44
CA LEU A 94 6.65 -2.02 -15.48
C LEU A 94 6.06 -0.80 -16.18
N GLU A 95 5.73 0.25 -15.46
CA GLU A 95 5.22 1.50 -16.02
C GLU A 95 6.26 2.20 -16.88
N ASP A 96 7.55 2.16 -16.51
CA ASP A 96 8.64 2.67 -17.33
C ASP A 96 8.72 1.93 -18.66
N VAL A 97 8.64 0.60 -18.66
CA VAL A 97 8.62 -0.21 -19.89
C VAL A 97 7.40 0.11 -20.73
N ARG A 98 6.22 0.21 -20.12
CA ARG A 98 4.96 0.49 -20.81
C ARG A 98 4.98 1.84 -21.54
N ARG A 99 5.64 2.84 -20.95
CA ARG A 99 5.72 4.22 -21.48
C ARG A 99 6.90 4.44 -22.42
N ASP A 100 7.86 3.51 -22.43
CA ASP A 100 9.08 3.64 -23.24
C ASP A 100 8.78 3.36 -24.71
N LYS A 101 8.77 4.42 -25.52
CA LYS A 101 8.49 4.33 -26.95
C LYS A 101 9.61 3.65 -27.76
N THR A 102 10.79 3.43 -27.16
CA THR A 102 11.89 2.68 -27.79
C THR A 102 11.70 1.17 -27.70
N LYS A 103 10.81 0.70 -26.83
CA LYS A 103 10.46 -0.71 -26.67
C LYS A 103 9.45 -1.15 -27.74
N THR A 104 9.46 -2.45 -28.05
CA THR A 104 8.50 -3.05 -28.98
C THR A 104 7.08 -2.96 -28.43
N ASP A 105 6.08 -2.93 -29.30
CA ASP A 105 4.67 -2.94 -28.91
C ASP A 105 4.33 -4.18 -28.07
N ARG A 106 4.91 -5.33 -28.42
CA ARG A 106 4.73 -6.57 -27.66
C ARG A 106 5.26 -6.46 -26.23
N SER A 107 6.49 -5.92 -26.06
CA SER A 107 7.07 -5.72 -24.73
C SER A 107 6.24 -4.77 -23.88
N ARG A 108 5.73 -3.70 -24.48
CA ARG A 108 4.86 -2.72 -23.81
C ARG A 108 3.52 -3.31 -23.41
N LEU A 109 2.93 -4.15 -24.27
CA LEU A 109 1.68 -4.84 -23.97
C LEU A 109 1.84 -5.86 -22.83
N VAL A 110 2.91 -6.66 -22.86
CA VAL A 110 3.23 -7.60 -21.79
C VAL A 110 3.40 -6.86 -20.46
N ALA A 111 4.11 -5.72 -20.46
CA ALA A 111 4.24 -4.89 -19.26
C ALA A 111 2.89 -4.37 -18.75
N ALA A 112 2.01 -3.92 -19.64
CA ALA A 112 0.66 -3.47 -19.27
C ALA A 112 -0.17 -4.59 -18.62
N ASP A 113 -0.13 -5.80 -19.16
CA ASP A 113 -0.82 -6.96 -18.59
C ASP A 113 -0.24 -7.30 -17.20
N ARG A 114 1.08 -7.24 -17.05
CA ARG A 114 1.74 -7.49 -15.76
C ARG A 114 1.38 -6.42 -14.72
N VAL A 115 1.24 -5.16 -15.10
CA VAL A 115 0.77 -4.08 -14.22
C VAL A 115 -0.58 -4.44 -13.61
N SER A 116 -1.52 -4.96 -14.40
CA SER A 116 -2.83 -5.38 -13.90
C SER A 116 -2.71 -6.47 -12.83
N VAL A 117 -1.88 -7.49 -13.05
CA VAL A 117 -1.65 -8.58 -12.09
C VAL A 117 -1.03 -8.06 -10.80
N VAL A 118 0.01 -7.22 -10.90
CA VAL A 118 0.71 -6.67 -9.74
C VAL A 118 -0.19 -5.75 -8.93
N ASN A 119 -1.05 -4.96 -9.58
CA ASN A 119 -2.05 -4.14 -8.89
C ASN A 119 -3.05 -4.98 -8.07
N LYS A 120 -3.47 -6.13 -8.57
CA LYS A 120 -4.33 -7.05 -7.81
C LYS A 120 -3.62 -7.58 -6.57
N LYS A 121 -2.35 -7.98 -6.70
CA LYS A 121 -1.52 -8.41 -5.57
C LYS A 121 -1.35 -7.31 -4.53
N ARG A 122 -1.09 -6.08 -4.98
CA ARG A 122 -1.00 -4.91 -4.10
C ARG A 122 -2.30 -4.71 -3.31
N ASN A 123 -3.45 -4.77 -3.98
CA ASN A 123 -4.75 -4.61 -3.32
C ASN A 123 -5.00 -5.70 -2.28
N ASP A 124 -4.61 -6.94 -2.57
CA ASP A 124 -4.71 -8.05 -1.62
C ASP A 124 -3.84 -7.81 -0.37
N LEU A 125 -2.61 -7.33 -0.56
CA LEU A 125 -1.73 -6.97 0.55
C LEU A 125 -2.29 -5.83 1.41
N VAL A 126 -2.91 -4.82 0.81
CA VAL A 126 -3.60 -3.75 1.55
C VAL A 126 -4.73 -4.31 2.42
N GLU A 127 -5.51 -5.25 1.90
CA GLU A 127 -6.57 -5.91 2.65
C GLU A 127 -6.02 -6.76 3.80
N GLN A 128 -4.92 -7.50 3.58
CA GLN A 128 -4.23 -8.25 4.63
C GLN A 128 -3.70 -7.31 5.73
N LEU A 129 -3.15 -6.17 5.35
CA LEU A 129 -2.63 -5.17 6.27
C LEU A 129 -3.75 -4.59 7.15
N ASP A 130 -4.88 -4.22 6.55
CA ASP A 130 -6.05 -3.73 7.28
C ASP A 130 -6.57 -4.75 8.28
N LYS A 131 -6.67 -6.00 7.86
CA LYS A 131 -7.12 -7.09 8.72
C LYS A 131 -6.18 -7.28 9.91
N ASN A 132 -4.87 -7.34 9.66
CA ASN A 132 -3.88 -7.52 10.72
C ASN A 132 -3.89 -6.35 11.74
N ILE A 133 -3.98 -5.12 11.26
CA ILE A 133 -4.07 -3.93 12.12
C ILE A 133 -5.36 -3.97 12.95
N SER A 134 -6.49 -4.26 12.32
CA SER A 134 -7.79 -4.34 12.99
C SER A 134 -7.79 -5.42 14.08
N ASP A 135 -7.26 -6.61 13.79
CA ASP A 135 -7.17 -7.70 14.75
C ASP A 135 -6.25 -7.34 15.93
N SER A 136 -5.12 -6.69 15.65
CA SER A 136 -4.20 -6.20 16.69
C SER A 136 -4.85 -5.17 17.62
N LEU A 137 -5.64 -4.24 17.07
CA LEU A 137 -6.34 -3.22 17.86
C LEU A 137 -7.44 -3.84 18.75
N LYS A 138 -8.16 -4.83 18.24
CA LYS A 138 -9.16 -5.58 19.03
C LYS A 138 -8.51 -6.31 20.20
N THR A 139 -7.39 -6.98 19.97
CA THR A 139 -6.63 -7.68 21.01
C THR A 139 -6.14 -6.70 22.08
N THR A 140 -5.60 -5.55 21.70
CA THR A 140 -5.15 -4.50 22.62
C THR A 140 -6.31 -3.98 23.48
N LYS A 141 -7.49 -3.77 22.90
CA LYS A 141 -8.68 -3.35 23.63
C LYS A 141 -9.11 -4.40 24.65
N MET A 142 -9.11 -5.68 24.29
CA MET A 142 -9.43 -6.78 25.20
C MET A 142 -8.48 -6.82 26.40
N TRP A 143 -7.19 -6.64 26.19
CA TRP A 143 -6.19 -6.57 27.27
C TRP A 143 -6.42 -5.36 28.19
N GLY A 144 -6.81 -4.22 27.63
CA GLY A 144 -7.17 -3.02 28.41
C GLY A 144 -8.42 -3.21 29.28
N GLU A 145 -9.36 -4.03 28.87
CA GLU A 145 -10.57 -4.34 29.65
C GLU A 145 -10.33 -5.29 30.82
N VAL A 146 -9.26 -6.08 30.75
CA VAL A 146 -8.90 -7.07 31.79
C VAL A 146 -8.09 -6.42 32.93
N VAL A 147 -7.52 -5.26 32.69
CA VAL A 147 -6.75 -4.49 33.69
C VAL A 147 -7.65 -3.48 34.39
#